data_4f2edc027d20d77335e1b59b3e368e42
#
_entry.id   4f2edc027d20d77335e1b59b3e368e42
#
_cell.length_a   1.000
_cell.length_b   1.000
_cell.length_c   1.000
_cell.angle_alpha   90.00
_cell.angle_beta   90.00
_cell.angle_gamma   90.00
#
_symmetry.space_group_name_H-M   'P 1'
#
loop_
_entity.id
_entity.type
_entity.pdbx_description
1 polymer ?
#
loop_
_entity_poly.entity_id
_entity_poly.type
_entity_poly.pdbx_seq_one_letter_code
_entity_poly.pdbx_strand_id
1 'polypeptide(L)'
;MFIRQFSEGEPFRCAGNEFVMLLPRDETGACEAVLQMVRPGGTTPPNSHETFMQIYLFWAGEARVYIGGEMQRVRAPAVAFVPPRTEHWVENVLADRELHYLYISVWPDGIPPEEREGGWKNVYAKIIDSYASRGYPVDAK
;
A
#
# COMPACT_ATOMS: atom_id res chain seq x y z
N MET A 1 -15.69 18.41 7.12
CA MET A 1 -15.95 16.97 7.26
C MET A 1 -15.66 16.31 5.93
N PHE A 2 -14.97 15.17 5.97
CA PHE A 2 -14.60 14.43 4.78
C PHE A 2 -15.12 12.99 4.91
N ILE A 3 -15.95 12.56 3.99
CA ILE A 3 -16.47 11.20 3.92
C ILE A 3 -16.38 10.75 2.46
N ARG A 4 -15.83 9.55 2.24
CA ARG A 4 -15.74 8.97 0.90
C ARG A 4 -16.08 7.49 0.95
N GLN A 5 -17.01 7.06 0.12
CA GLN A 5 -17.24 5.63 -0.08
C GLN A 5 -16.08 5.05 -0.90
N PHE A 6 -15.81 3.77 -0.74
CA PHE A 6 -14.71 3.13 -1.48
C PHE A 6 -14.91 3.22 -3.00
N SER A 7 -16.15 3.19 -3.45
CA SER A 7 -16.50 3.36 -4.86
C SER A 7 -16.22 4.76 -5.43
N GLU A 8 -16.01 5.73 -4.56
CA GLU A 8 -15.71 7.12 -4.93
C GLU A 8 -14.20 7.39 -4.98
N GLY A 9 -13.39 6.43 -4.55
CA GLY A 9 -11.94 6.55 -4.59
C GLY A 9 -11.40 6.49 -6.01
N GLU A 10 -10.16 6.89 -6.19
CA GLU A 10 -9.51 6.89 -7.50
C GLU A 10 -8.70 5.61 -7.70
N PRO A 11 -9.08 4.76 -8.68
CA PRO A 11 -8.34 3.54 -8.95
C PRO A 11 -7.03 3.81 -9.67
N PHE A 12 -6.02 3.01 -9.37
CA PHE A 12 -4.76 3.01 -10.08
C PHE A 12 -4.10 1.63 -9.98
N ARG A 13 -3.05 1.39 -10.76
CA ARG A 13 -2.31 0.14 -10.76
C ARG A 13 -0.83 0.39 -10.48
N CYS A 14 -0.21 -0.54 -9.79
CA CYS A 14 1.21 -0.45 -9.46
C CYS A 14 1.77 -1.86 -9.23
N ALA A 15 2.88 -2.16 -9.90
CA ALA A 15 3.61 -3.44 -9.76
C ALA A 15 2.71 -4.68 -9.92
N GLY A 16 1.73 -4.63 -10.83
CA GLY A 16 0.82 -5.74 -11.12
C GLY A 16 -0.35 -5.87 -10.16
N ASN A 17 -0.52 -4.95 -9.22
CA ASN A 17 -1.62 -4.96 -8.27
C ASN A 17 -2.57 -3.78 -8.50
N GLU A 18 -3.77 -3.88 -7.96
CA GLU A 18 -4.79 -2.84 -8.06
C GLU A 18 -4.94 -2.09 -6.75
N PHE A 19 -5.19 -0.78 -6.87
CA PHE A 19 -5.28 0.13 -5.74
C PHE A 19 -6.45 1.08 -5.92
N VAL A 20 -6.98 1.57 -4.82
CA VAL A 20 -7.94 2.67 -4.81
C VAL A 20 -7.47 3.70 -3.78
N MET A 21 -7.15 4.90 -4.24
CA MET A 21 -6.81 6.01 -3.35
C MET A 21 -8.08 6.52 -2.67
N LEU A 22 -8.14 6.38 -1.36
CA LEU A 22 -9.30 6.76 -0.56
C LEU A 22 -9.08 8.07 0.19
N LEU A 23 -7.92 8.22 0.80
CA LEU A 23 -7.60 9.38 1.61
C LEU A 23 -6.18 9.83 1.24
N PRO A 24 -6.04 10.78 0.30
CA PRO A 24 -4.73 11.20 -0.15
C PRO A 24 -3.98 12.03 0.91
N ARG A 25 -2.67 11.91 0.92
CA ARG A 25 -1.79 12.67 1.81
C ARG A 25 -1.89 14.18 1.64
N ASP A 26 -2.16 14.65 0.44
CA ASP A 26 -2.31 16.07 0.16
C ASP A 26 -3.64 16.65 0.67
N GLU A 27 -4.63 15.82 0.96
CA GLU A 27 -5.89 16.28 1.59
C GLU A 27 -5.80 16.30 3.11
N THR A 28 -4.99 15.44 3.73
CA THR A 28 -4.92 15.32 5.18
C THR A 28 -3.72 16.05 5.78
N GLY A 29 -2.60 16.06 5.07
CA GLY A 29 -1.34 16.60 5.59
C GLY A 29 -0.62 15.72 6.61
N ALA A 30 -1.19 14.56 6.98
CA ALA A 30 -0.64 13.73 8.06
C ALA A 30 -0.72 12.22 7.81
N CYS A 31 -1.65 11.76 6.99
CA CYS A 31 -1.85 10.34 6.74
C CYS A 31 -2.40 10.10 5.34
N GLU A 32 -2.41 8.83 4.95
CA GLU A 32 -2.93 8.38 3.67
C GLU A 32 -3.56 7.01 3.83
N ALA A 33 -4.73 6.79 3.23
CA ALA A 33 -5.41 5.51 3.26
C ALA A 33 -5.66 5.02 1.84
N VAL A 34 -5.19 3.81 1.54
CA VAL A 34 -5.27 3.21 0.21
C VAL A 34 -5.78 1.78 0.34
N LEU A 35 -6.78 1.44 -0.47
CA LEU A 35 -7.22 0.06 -0.61
C LEU A 35 -6.31 -0.64 -1.62
N GLN A 36 -5.83 -1.82 -1.27
CA GLN A 36 -5.01 -2.63 -2.17
C GLN A 36 -5.62 -4.01 -2.38
N MET A 37 -5.64 -4.45 -3.63
CA MET A 37 -6.04 -5.78 -4.03
C MET A 37 -4.83 -6.47 -4.66
N VAL A 38 -4.39 -7.56 -4.04
CA VAL A 38 -3.30 -8.39 -4.57
C VAL A 38 -3.93 -9.59 -5.30
N ARG A 39 -3.58 -9.75 -6.57
CA ARG A 39 -4.10 -10.83 -7.41
C ARG A 39 -3.83 -12.21 -6.80
N PRO A 40 -4.60 -13.24 -7.19
CA PRO A 40 -4.34 -14.61 -6.72
C PRO A 40 -2.88 -15.03 -6.95
N GLY A 41 -2.23 -15.54 -5.91
CA GLY A 41 -0.83 -15.95 -5.96
C GLY A 41 0.18 -14.83 -6.14
N GLY A 42 -0.28 -13.57 -6.15
CA GLY A 42 0.58 -12.40 -6.36
C GLY A 42 1.31 -11.94 -5.11
N THR A 43 2.16 -10.96 -5.30
CA THR A 43 2.97 -10.39 -4.22
C THR A 43 3.14 -8.88 -4.42
N THR A 44 3.46 -8.19 -3.36
CA THR A 44 3.87 -6.79 -3.42
C THR A 44 5.39 -6.69 -3.43
N PRO A 45 5.97 -5.63 -4.03
CA PRO A 45 7.42 -5.43 -3.95
C PRO A 45 7.89 -5.22 -2.52
N PRO A 46 9.05 -5.78 -2.12
CA PRO A 46 9.69 -5.41 -0.86
C PRO A 46 9.97 -3.91 -0.82
N ASN A 47 9.64 -3.29 0.30
CA ASN A 47 9.79 -1.86 0.46
C ASN A 47 10.10 -1.48 1.91
N SER A 48 10.63 -0.27 2.10
CA SER A 48 10.92 0.30 3.41
C SER A 48 10.68 1.80 3.33
N HIS A 49 10.11 2.38 4.39
CA HIS A 49 9.76 3.80 4.43
C HIS A 49 10.49 4.49 5.58
N GLU A 50 11.17 5.60 5.27
CA GLU A 50 11.98 6.32 6.26
C GLU A 50 11.15 7.18 7.21
N THR A 51 10.06 7.77 6.71
CA THR A 51 9.38 8.89 7.37
C THR A 51 8.02 8.54 7.95
N PHE A 52 7.48 7.36 7.65
CA PHE A 52 6.13 6.98 8.08
C PHE A 52 6.05 5.51 8.48
N MET A 53 5.05 5.23 9.29
CA MET A 53 4.63 3.88 9.64
C MET A 53 3.39 3.49 8.87
N GLN A 54 3.08 2.21 8.78
CA GLN A 54 1.86 1.73 8.13
C GLN A 54 1.07 0.77 9.02
N ILE A 55 -0.24 0.85 8.88
CA ILE A 55 -1.18 -0.10 9.48
C ILE A 55 -1.87 -0.80 8.33
N TYR A 56 -1.85 -2.14 8.32
CA TYR A 56 -2.55 -2.95 7.33
C TYR A 56 -3.78 -3.58 7.99
N LEU A 57 -4.94 -3.36 7.40
CA LEU A 57 -6.20 -3.97 7.81
C LEU A 57 -6.62 -4.95 6.71
N PHE A 58 -6.39 -6.24 6.93
CA PHE A 58 -6.80 -7.29 6.00
C PHE A 58 -8.26 -7.62 6.26
N TRP A 59 -9.09 -7.58 5.25
CA TRP A 59 -10.50 -7.87 5.41
C TRP A 59 -11.01 -9.06 4.59
N ALA A 60 -10.26 -9.50 3.57
CA ALA A 60 -10.62 -10.68 2.77
C ALA A 60 -9.36 -11.39 2.30
N GLY A 61 -9.34 -12.71 2.42
CA GLY A 61 -8.27 -13.55 1.94
C GLY A 61 -7.28 -14.00 3.01
N GLU A 62 -6.17 -14.54 2.56
CA GLU A 62 -5.05 -15.00 3.39
C GLU A 62 -3.74 -14.53 2.80
N ALA A 63 -2.79 -14.20 3.67
CA ALA A 63 -1.51 -13.65 3.27
C ALA A 63 -0.37 -14.24 4.07
N ARG A 64 0.84 -14.22 3.48
CA ARG A 64 2.09 -14.22 4.24
C ARG A 64 2.55 -12.78 4.31
N VAL A 65 2.77 -12.30 5.52
CA VAL A 65 3.20 -10.93 5.78
C VAL A 65 4.63 -10.97 6.30
N TYR A 66 5.51 -10.27 5.59
CA TYR A 66 6.94 -10.19 5.92
C TYR A 66 7.23 -8.80 6.46
N ILE A 67 7.73 -8.72 7.69
CA ILE A 67 8.07 -7.45 8.35
C ILE A 67 9.38 -7.65 9.12
N GLY A 68 10.42 -6.92 8.73
CA GLY A 68 11.68 -6.88 9.47
C GLY A 68 12.38 -8.24 9.58
N GLY A 69 12.30 -9.07 8.55
CA GLY A 69 12.92 -10.40 8.57
C GLY A 69 12.07 -11.49 9.23
N GLU A 70 10.92 -11.14 9.76
CA GLU A 70 9.96 -12.11 10.31
C GLU A 70 8.83 -12.33 9.31
N MET A 71 8.22 -13.51 9.34
CA MET A 71 7.07 -13.84 8.50
C MET A 71 5.97 -14.44 9.35
N GLN A 72 4.74 -14.01 9.07
CA GLN A 72 3.57 -14.63 9.68
C GLN A 72 2.48 -14.82 8.63
N ARG A 73 1.85 -15.98 8.64
CA ARG A 73 0.65 -16.23 7.85
C ARG A 73 -0.55 -15.67 8.61
N VAL A 74 -1.38 -14.89 7.92
CA VAL A 74 -2.57 -14.27 8.51
C VAL A 74 -3.79 -14.56 7.66
N ARG A 75 -4.93 -14.74 8.33
CA ARG A 75 -6.24 -14.88 7.70
C ARG A 75 -7.08 -13.66 8.07
N ALA A 76 -7.72 -13.04 7.09
CA ALA A 76 -8.62 -11.91 7.35
C ALA A 76 -9.83 -12.36 8.21
N PRO A 77 -10.33 -11.50 9.15
CA PRO A 77 -9.84 -10.15 9.41
C PRO A 77 -8.59 -10.15 10.31
N ALA A 78 -7.64 -9.28 10.00
CA ALA A 78 -6.40 -9.17 10.77
C ALA A 78 -5.80 -7.76 10.61
N VAL A 79 -4.92 -7.39 11.54
CA VAL A 79 -4.18 -6.14 11.48
C VAL A 79 -2.69 -6.43 11.57
N ALA A 80 -1.88 -5.67 10.81
CA ALA A 80 -0.43 -5.69 10.91
C ALA A 80 0.07 -4.26 11.08
N PHE A 81 1.18 -4.11 11.79
CA PHE A 81 1.85 -2.83 11.99
C PHE A 81 3.27 -2.89 11.42
N VAL A 82 3.59 -1.92 10.56
CA VAL A 82 4.91 -1.80 9.93
C VAL A 82 5.58 -0.54 10.46
N PRO A 83 6.63 -0.67 11.28
CA PRO A 83 7.38 0.49 11.76
C PRO A 83 8.13 1.19 10.60
N PRO A 84 8.55 2.45 10.79
CA PRO A 84 9.45 3.09 9.83
C PRO A 84 10.76 2.31 9.67
N ARG A 85 11.42 2.46 8.53
CA ARG A 85 12.74 1.87 8.24
C ARG A 85 12.78 0.34 8.37
N THR A 86 11.64 -0.31 8.10
CA THR A 86 11.50 -1.76 8.24
C THR A 86 11.06 -2.34 6.91
N GLU A 87 11.88 -3.22 6.33
CA GLU A 87 11.53 -3.86 5.06
C GLU A 87 10.31 -4.76 5.24
N HIS A 88 9.39 -4.68 4.31
CA HIS A 88 8.14 -5.43 4.37
C HIS A 88 7.56 -5.69 2.98
N TRP A 89 6.81 -6.78 2.87
CA TRP A 89 5.99 -7.11 1.70
C TRP A 89 4.92 -8.11 2.08
N VAL A 90 4.00 -8.33 1.15
CA VAL A 90 2.85 -9.20 1.36
C VAL A 90 2.72 -10.15 0.17
N GLU A 91 2.41 -11.43 0.45
CA GLU A 91 2.07 -12.42 -0.57
C GLU A 91 0.63 -12.89 -0.38
N ASN A 92 -0.12 -12.95 -1.45
CA ASN A 92 -1.42 -13.60 -1.45
C ASN A 92 -1.20 -15.12 -1.59
N VAL A 93 -1.54 -15.87 -0.55
CA VAL A 93 -1.32 -17.33 -0.54
C VAL A 93 -2.44 -18.11 -1.23
N LEU A 94 -3.54 -17.46 -1.58
CA LEU A 94 -4.67 -18.11 -2.26
C LEU A 94 -4.47 -18.01 -3.78
N ALA A 95 -4.77 -19.11 -4.47
CA ALA A 95 -4.62 -19.19 -5.92
C ALA A 95 -5.90 -18.80 -6.68
N ASP A 96 -7.04 -18.67 -5.98
CA ASP A 96 -8.36 -18.56 -6.58
C ASP A 96 -9.11 -17.27 -6.22
N ARG A 97 -8.56 -16.43 -5.38
CA ARG A 97 -9.18 -15.16 -4.99
C ARG A 97 -8.17 -14.09 -4.63
N GLU A 98 -8.62 -12.83 -4.70
CA GLU A 98 -7.81 -11.69 -4.33
C GLU A 98 -7.64 -11.55 -2.83
N LEU A 99 -6.53 -10.96 -2.43
CA LEU A 99 -6.30 -10.48 -1.07
C LEU A 99 -6.70 -9.00 -1.04
N HIS A 100 -7.54 -8.62 -0.09
CA HIS A 100 -7.97 -7.24 0.08
C HIS A 100 -7.51 -6.71 1.43
N TYR A 101 -6.82 -5.57 1.41
CA TYR A 101 -6.47 -4.86 2.63
C TYR A 101 -6.40 -3.37 2.41
N LEU A 102 -6.64 -2.64 3.49
CA LEU A 102 -6.48 -1.19 3.56
C LEU A 102 -5.14 -0.92 4.21
N TYR A 103 -4.27 -0.14 3.59
CA TYR A 103 -3.10 0.35 4.30
C TYR A 103 -3.25 1.83 4.63
N ILE A 104 -2.87 2.17 5.85
CA ILE A 104 -2.89 3.53 6.35
C ILE A 104 -1.45 3.92 6.65
N SER A 105 -0.96 4.93 5.97
CA SER A 105 0.37 5.49 6.21
C SER A 105 0.24 6.71 7.11
N VAL A 106 1.02 6.76 8.16
CA VAL A 106 0.97 7.84 9.16
C VAL A 106 2.36 8.45 9.33
N TRP A 107 2.43 9.75 9.17
CA TRP A 107 3.66 10.53 9.34
C TRP A 107 3.64 11.19 10.72
N PRO A 108 4.31 10.62 11.74
CA PRO A 108 4.25 11.18 13.10
C PRO A 108 4.86 12.58 13.22
N ASP A 109 5.80 12.90 12.33
CA ASP A 109 6.46 14.21 12.32
C ASP A 109 5.98 15.11 11.17
N GLY A 110 4.84 14.78 10.57
CA GLY A 110 4.33 15.47 9.39
C GLY A 110 4.93 14.94 8.09
N ILE A 111 4.27 15.23 6.98
CA ILE A 111 4.70 14.76 5.66
C ILE A 111 5.78 15.72 5.14
N PRO A 112 7.00 15.22 4.84
CA PRO A 112 8.04 16.08 4.24
C PRO A 112 7.56 16.66 2.90
N PRO A 113 7.97 17.89 2.53
CA PRO A 113 7.54 18.51 1.28
C PRO A 113 7.79 17.65 0.03
N GLU A 114 8.92 16.96 -0.03
CA GLU A 114 9.29 16.10 -1.17
C GLU A 114 8.38 14.88 -1.30
N GLU A 115 7.70 14.48 -0.24
CA GLU A 115 6.78 13.34 -0.27
C GLU A 115 5.33 13.73 -0.57
N ARG A 116 5.06 15.01 -0.78
CA ARG A 116 3.72 15.52 -1.13
C ARG A 116 3.74 16.48 -2.31
N GLU A 117 4.92 16.86 -2.79
CA GLU A 117 5.06 17.83 -3.88
C GLU A 117 4.41 17.34 -5.15
N GLY A 118 3.55 18.17 -5.74
CA GLY A 118 2.81 17.83 -6.95
C GLY A 118 1.60 16.92 -6.73
N GLY A 119 1.25 16.64 -5.46
CA GLY A 119 0.13 15.78 -5.09
C GLY A 119 0.46 14.29 -5.11
N TRP A 120 -0.45 13.47 -4.63
CA TRP A 120 -0.24 12.04 -4.50
C TRP A 120 0.02 11.35 -5.85
N LYS A 121 -0.60 11.80 -6.93
CA LYS A 121 -0.38 11.21 -8.27
C LYS A 121 1.06 11.34 -8.72
N ASN A 122 1.67 12.50 -8.47
CA ASN A 122 3.07 12.75 -8.80
C ASN A 122 3.99 11.85 -7.97
N VAL A 123 3.69 11.69 -6.68
CA VAL A 123 4.46 10.83 -5.79
C VAL A 123 4.37 9.37 -6.22
N TYR A 124 3.18 8.87 -6.51
CA TYR A 124 2.99 7.49 -6.97
C TYR A 124 3.59 7.23 -8.35
N ALA A 125 3.61 8.22 -9.23
CA ALA A 125 4.31 8.08 -10.52
C ALA A 125 5.79 7.77 -10.31
N LYS A 126 6.44 8.44 -9.36
CA LYS A 126 7.84 8.18 -9.00
C LYS A 126 8.03 6.80 -8.38
N ILE A 127 7.09 6.35 -7.57
CA ILE A 127 7.11 5.01 -6.97
C ILE A 127 6.99 3.94 -8.06
N ILE A 128 6.07 4.12 -8.99
CA ILE A 128 5.88 3.20 -10.13
C ILE A 128 7.15 3.13 -10.98
N ASP A 129 7.77 4.27 -11.27
CA ASP A 129 9.04 4.31 -12.01
C ASP A 129 10.15 3.58 -11.26
N SER A 130 10.22 3.74 -9.95
CA SER A 130 11.17 3.04 -9.09
C SER A 130 10.98 1.53 -9.15
N TYR A 131 9.74 1.06 -9.09
CA TYR A 131 9.44 -0.37 -9.20
C TYR A 131 9.78 -0.91 -10.60
N ALA A 132 9.48 -0.15 -11.65
CA ALA A 132 9.83 -0.52 -13.02
C ALA A 132 11.35 -0.70 -13.16
N SER A 133 12.15 0.21 -12.58
CA SER A 133 13.60 0.11 -12.60
C SER A 133 14.15 -1.11 -11.83
N ARG A 134 13.36 -1.66 -10.91
CA ARG A 134 13.67 -2.87 -10.14
C ARG A 134 13.13 -4.14 -10.79
N GLY A 135 12.55 -4.06 -11.98
CA GLY A 135 12.06 -5.21 -12.75
C GLY A 135 10.61 -5.60 -12.48
N TYR A 136 9.85 -4.79 -11.75
CA TYR A 136 8.43 -5.06 -11.53
C TYR A 136 7.59 -4.62 -12.74
N PRO A 137 6.38 -5.21 -12.94
CA PRO A 137 5.55 -4.87 -14.08
C PRO A 137 5.22 -3.38 -14.17
N VAL A 138 5.23 -2.86 -15.39
CA VAL A 138 4.70 -1.53 -15.71
C VAL A 138 3.27 -1.74 -16.17
N ASP A 139 2.34 -1.18 -15.39
CA ASP A 139 0.92 -1.36 -15.68
C ASP A 139 0.47 -0.39 -16.76
N ALA A 140 -0.12 -0.91 -17.82
CA ALA A 140 -0.77 -0.12 -18.84
C ALA A 140 -2.00 0.55 -18.22
N LYS A 141 -2.22 1.80 -18.62
CA LYS A 141 -3.39 2.56 -18.17
C LYS A 141 -4.66 2.07 -18.86
#